data_7cb0f41157d8cf3e7a6dc98115968e3f
#
_entry.id   7cb0f41157d8cf3e7a6dc98115968e3f
#
_cell.length_a   1.000
_cell.length_b   1.000
_cell.length_c   1.000
_cell.angle_alpha   90.00
_cell.angle_beta   90.00
_cell.angle_gamma   90.00
#
_symmetry.space_group_name_H-M   'P 1'
#
loop_
_entity.id
_entity.type
_entity.pdbx_description
1 polymer ?
#
loop_
_entity_poly.entity_id
_entity_poly.type
_entity_poly.pdbx_seq_one_letter_code
_entity_poly.pdbx_strand_id
1 'polypeptide(L)'
;MAEQSLKDKTAKGLFWGGVSNGVQQLLGMLFGIYLARTLNAEDYGLVGMLAIFSGIASTIINSGFSVALTNKLDATHKDYNAVFWFSFVVSICLYIVLFFSAPLIASFYDRQELVNLSRVIFASFLFSGMAIVPHVILFKQLQVKMQAKIDVFALFLSGMCGVLLAFNGFAYWALAIQSTVYVASASLLKWMVVSWRPSLDFSIEPLKEMFPFSVKLFLTNIFQQVNNNVFSVLLGKLYNANVLGYYSQGNKWMTMGGSMLNNMINSVAQPVFVQVNDDLERQR
;
A
#
# COMPACT_ATOMS: atom_id res chain seq x y z
N MET A 1 6.22 26.98 24.61
CA MET A 1 6.59 27.14 23.18
C MET A 1 6.70 25.82 22.41
N ALA A 2 7.40 24.79 22.90
CA ALA A 2 7.50 23.48 22.19
C ALA A 2 6.16 22.77 22.04
N GLU A 3 5.30 22.79 23.04
CA GLU A 3 3.98 22.14 23.05
C GLU A 3 2.98 22.80 22.09
N GLN A 4 2.96 24.12 21.98
CA GLN A 4 2.16 24.85 20.99
C GLN A 4 2.64 24.54 19.56
N SER A 5 3.95 24.44 19.35
CA SER A 5 4.53 24.04 18.05
C SER A 5 4.12 22.61 17.64
N LEU A 6 4.00 21.69 18.60
CA LEU A 6 3.57 20.31 18.34
C LEU A 6 2.06 20.25 18.00
N LYS A 7 1.22 20.96 18.76
CA LYS A 7 -0.24 21.07 18.48
C LYS A 7 -0.50 21.65 17.09
N ASP A 8 0.22 22.72 16.72
CA ASP A 8 0.09 23.32 15.39
C ASP A 8 0.53 22.39 14.25
N LYS A 9 1.63 21.65 14.45
CA LYS A 9 2.08 20.65 13.47
C LYS A 9 1.10 19.51 13.33
N THR A 10 0.54 19.03 14.44
CA THR A 10 -0.48 17.96 14.44
C THR A 10 -1.76 18.42 13.75
N ALA A 11 -2.27 19.60 14.08
CA ALA A 11 -3.47 20.16 13.45
C ALA A 11 -3.28 20.35 11.93
N LYS A 12 -2.13 20.89 11.50
CA LYS A 12 -1.77 21.00 10.08
C LYS A 12 -1.64 19.62 9.42
N GLY A 13 -1.07 18.65 10.13
CA GLY A 13 -0.97 17.27 9.65
C GLY A 13 -2.35 16.63 9.42
N LEU A 14 -3.27 16.76 10.37
CA LEU A 14 -4.64 16.26 10.25
C LEU A 14 -5.39 16.93 9.08
N PHE A 15 -5.28 18.25 8.95
CA PHE A 15 -5.88 18.98 7.84
C PHE A 15 -5.35 18.50 6.49
N TRP A 16 -4.05 18.46 6.30
CA TRP A 16 -3.44 18.00 5.05
C TRP A 16 -3.70 16.53 4.77
N GLY A 17 -3.75 15.68 5.81
CA GLY A 17 -4.16 14.28 5.69
C GLY A 17 -5.59 14.14 5.20
N GLY A 18 -6.52 14.90 5.76
CA GLY A 18 -7.93 14.92 5.33
C GLY A 18 -8.08 15.42 3.90
N VAL A 19 -7.45 16.54 3.56
CA VAL A 19 -7.46 17.10 2.18
C VAL A 19 -6.86 16.10 1.19
N SER A 20 -5.73 15.48 1.53
CA SER A 20 -5.10 14.47 0.68
C SER A 20 -6.00 13.28 0.43
N ASN A 21 -6.60 12.73 1.48
CA ASN A 21 -7.54 11.62 1.36
C ASN A 21 -8.74 11.98 0.47
N GLY A 22 -9.32 13.17 0.65
CA GLY A 22 -10.41 13.66 -0.19
C GLY A 22 -10.01 13.77 -1.67
N VAL A 23 -8.86 14.37 -1.96
CA VAL A 23 -8.35 14.51 -3.32
C VAL A 23 -8.03 13.14 -3.93
N GLN A 24 -7.40 12.23 -3.19
CA GLN A 24 -7.12 10.88 -3.67
C GLN A 24 -8.41 10.09 -3.96
N GLN A 25 -9.44 10.23 -3.12
CA GLN A 25 -10.75 9.60 -3.37
C GLN A 25 -11.40 10.15 -4.64
N LEU A 26 -11.40 11.47 -4.83
CA LEU A 26 -11.96 12.09 -6.04
C LEU A 26 -11.22 11.66 -7.30
N LEU A 27 -9.89 11.70 -7.30
CA LEU A 27 -9.08 11.22 -8.42
C LEU A 27 -9.29 9.71 -8.67
N GLY A 28 -9.27 8.90 -7.61
CA GLY A 28 -9.53 7.47 -7.69
C GLY A 28 -10.92 7.15 -8.26
N MET A 29 -11.92 7.95 -7.91
CA MET A 29 -13.29 7.85 -8.44
C MET A 29 -13.33 8.23 -9.94
N LEU A 30 -12.74 9.36 -10.31
CA LEU A 30 -12.71 9.83 -11.70
C LEU A 30 -12.03 8.82 -12.63
N PHE A 31 -10.80 8.42 -12.29
CA PHE A 31 -10.08 7.41 -13.06
C PHE A 31 -10.77 6.04 -13.01
N GLY A 32 -11.32 5.66 -11.84
CA GLY A 32 -12.04 4.41 -11.66
C GLY A 32 -13.30 4.31 -12.51
N ILE A 33 -14.10 5.38 -12.59
CA ILE A 33 -15.32 5.41 -13.44
C ILE A 33 -14.95 5.32 -14.92
N TYR A 34 -13.92 6.06 -15.35
CA TYR A 34 -13.47 5.99 -16.74
C TYR A 34 -12.99 4.58 -17.12
N LEU A 35 -12.13 3.99 -16.30
CA LEU A 35 -11.63 2.64 -16.53
C LEU A 35 -12.75 1.59 -16.48
N ALA A 36 -13.74 1.73 -15.58
CA ALA A 36 -14.87 0.82 -15.48
C ALA A 36 -15.81 0.89 -16.70
N ARG A 37 -15.83 2.02 -17.42
CA ARG A 37 -16.58 2.16 -18.67
C ARG A 37 -15.82 1.64 -19.90
N THR A 38 -14.49 1.62 -19.83
CA THR A 38 -13.63 1.26 -20.94
C THR A 38 -13.19 -0.19 -20.92
N LEU A 39 -12.96 -0.73 -19.71
CA LEU A 39 -12.47 -2.08 -19.49
C LEU A 39 -13.62 -3.06 -19.18
N ASN A 40 -13.42 -4.33 -19.52
CA ASN A 40 -14.36 -5.39 -19.25
C ASN A 40 -14.21 -5.97 -17.83
N ALA A 41 -15.23 -6.67 -17.33
CA ALA A 41 -15.15 -7.35 -16.04
C ALA A 41 -14.01 -8.37 -15.97
N GLU A 42 -13.72 -9.06 -17.09
CA GLU A 42 -12.63 -10.02 -17.20
C GLU A 42 -11.26 -9.38 -16.94
N ASP A 43 -11.01 -8.15 -17.42
CA ASP A 43 -9.78 -7.41 -17.20
C ASP A 43 -9.53 -7.17 -15.69
N TYR A 44 -10.57 -6.79 -14.95
CA TYR A 44 -10.51 -6.64 -13.50
C TYR A 44 -10.35 -7.97 -12.77
N GLY A 45 -10.95 -9.02 -13.30
CA GLY A 45 -10.85 -10.37 -12.77
C GLY A 45 -9.43 -10.92 -12.85
N LEU A 46 -8.76 -10.76 -13.98
CA LEU A 46 -7.36 -11.18 -14.16
C LEU A 46 -6.42 -10.50 -13.17
N VAL A 47 -6.58 -9.20 -12.96
CA VAL A 47 -5.80 -8.48 -11.93
C VAL A 47 -6.23 -8.90 -10.52
N GLY A 48 -7.52 -9.14 -10.29
CA GLY A 48 -8.07 -9.61 -9.02
C GLY A 48 -7.55 -10.99 -8.59
N MET A 49 -7.26 -11.90 -9.55
CA MET A 49 -6.64 -13.22 -9.27
C MET A 49 -5.25 -13.08 -8.65
N LEU A 50 -4.54 -11.98 -8.92
CA LEU A 50 -3.21 -11.71 -8.39
C LEU A 50 -3.24 -10.96 -7.04
N ALA A 51 -4.40 -10.51 -6.57
CA ALA A 51 -4.54 -9.67 -5.38
C ALA A 51 -4.02 -10.34 -4.11
N ILE A 52 -4.28 -11.65 -3.92
CA ILE A 52 -3.80 -12.38 -2.73
C ILE A 52 -2.27 -12.48 -2.71
N PHE A 53 -1.65 -12.80 -3.84
CA PHE A 53 -0.20 -12.91 -3.95
C PHE A 53 0.47 -11.55 -3.72
N SER A 54 -0.10 -10.50 -4.31
CA SER A 54 0.35 -9.12 -4.10
C SER A 54 0.21 -8.69 -2.65
N GLY A 55 -0.90 -9.02 -2.01
CA GLY A 55 -1.16 -8.66 -0.62
C GLY A 55 -0.25 -9.39 0.36
N ILE A 56 -0.05 -10.70 0.18
CA ILE A 56 0.88 -11.49 1.00
C ILE A 56 2.31 -10.97 0.81
N ALA A 57 2.77 -10.77 -0.43
CA ALA A 57 4.10 -10.23 -0.71
C ALA A 57 4.32 -8.85 -0.09
N SER A 58 3.35 -7.95 -0.22
CA SER A 58 3.39 -6.63 0.41
C SER A 58 3.50 -6.74 1.95
N THR A 59 2.76 -7.67 2.56
CA THR A 59 2.83 -7.92 4.00
C THR A 59 4.22 -8.44 4.41
N ILE A 60 4.82 -9.33 3.62
CA ILE A 60 6.18 -9.85 3.87
C ILE A 60 7.22 -8.73 3.74
N ILE A 61 7.15 -7.88 2.72
CA ILE A 61 8.07 -6.76 2.51
C ILE A 61 8.00 -5.78 3.69
N ASN A 62 6.81 -5.43 4.13
CA ASN A 62 6.62 -4.55 5.29
C ASN A 62 7.03 -5.23 6.61
N SER A 63 6.79 -6.55 6.76
CA SER A 63 7.25 -7.44 7.84
C SER A 63 7.09 -6.91 9.27
N GLY A 64 6.34 -5.85 9.48
CA GLY A 64 6.24 -5.16 10.76
C GLY A 64 7.46 -4.29 11.13
N PHE A 65 8.60 -4.42 10.44
CA PHE A 65 9.79 -3.61 10.74
C PHE A 65 9.61 -2.13 10.46
N SER A 66 8.79 -1.76 9.47
CA SER A 66 8.41 -0.37 9.24
C SER A 66 7.70 0.25 10.45
N VAL A 67 6.79 -0.49 11.08
CA VAL A 67 6.07 -0.04 12.28
C VAL A 67 6.99 -0.04 13.50
N ALA A 68 7.82 -1.08 13.66
CA ALA A 68 8.81 -1.15 14.73
C ALA A 68 9.80 0.03 14.67
N LEU A 69 10.32 0.32 13.48
CA LEU A 69 11.22 1.45 13.25
C LEU A 69 10.52 2.80 13.50
N THR A 70 9.25 2.92 13.13
CA THR A 70 8.44 4.12 13.41
C THR A 70 8.30 4.36 14.91
N ASN A 71 8.06 3.31 15.69
CA ASN A 71 7.85 3.37 17.13
C ASN A 71 9.15 3.54 17.93
N LYS A 72 10.30 3.24 17.35
CA LYS A 72 11.61 3.41 18.01
C LYS A 72 11.93 4.90 18.11
N LEU A 73 11.92 5.46 19.35
CA LEU A 73 12.12 6.90 19.58
C LEU A 73 13.50 7.36 19.09
N ASP A 74 14.57 6.68 19.50
CA ASP A 74 15.97 7.01 19.21
C ASP A 74 16.51 6.19 18.03
N ALA A 75 15.80 6.22 16.90
CA ALA A 75 16.22 5.51 15.71
C ALA A 75 17.47 6.16 15.10
N THR A 76 18.53 5.38 14.97
CA THR A 76 19.84 5.78 14.44
C THR A 76 19.95 5.46 12.94
N HIS A 77 21.00 5.97 12.30
CA HIS A 77 21.29 5.61 10.91
C HIS A 77 21.43 4.09 10.72
N LYS A 78 21.99 3.37 11.70
CA LYS A 78 22.12 1.91 11.66
C LYS A 78 20.77 1.19 11.62
N ASP A 79 19.78 1.69 12.37
CA ASP A 79 18.43 1.13 12.38
C ASP A 79 17.74 1.27 11.02
N TYR A 80 17.79 2.50 10.45
CA TYR A 80 17.25 2.76 9.11
C TYR A 80 17.95 1.90 8.05
N ASN A 81 19.28 1.79 8.13
CA ASN A 81 20.09 1.04 7.19
C ASN A 81 19.77 -0.46 7.24
N ALA A 82 19.65 -1.03 8.44
CA ALA A 82 19.30 -2.44 8.64
C ALA A 82 17.91 -2.77 8.05
N VAL A 83 16.90 -1.95 8.35
CA VAL A 83 15.54 -2.15 7.83
C VAL A 83 15.49 -1.94 6.31
N PHE A 84 16.24 -0.99 5.77
CA PHE A 84 16.34 -0.78 4.33
C PHE A 84 16.87 -2.01 3.60
N TRP A 85 18.05 -2.48 3.99
CA TRP A 85 18.68 -3.63 3.33
C TRP A 85 17.86 -4.90 3.49
N PHE A 86 17.28 -5.13 4.68
CA PHE A 86 16.36 -6.25 4.88
C PHE A 86 15.18 -6.20 3.91
N SER A 87 14.45 -5.08 3.87
CA SER A 87 13.27 -4.93 3.03
C SER A 87 13.61 -5.00 1.54
N PHE A 88 14.74 -4.44 1.13
CA PHE A 88 15.22 -4.46 -0.24
C PHE A 88 15.58 -5.88 -0.70
N VAL A 89 16.35 -6.62 0.11
CA VAL A 89 16.71 -8.02 -0.19
C VAL A 89 15.47 -8.90 -0.22
N VAL A 90 14.57 -8.76 0.77
CA VAL A 90 13.30 -9.50 0.81
C VAL A 90 12.46 -9.20 -0.43
N SER A 91 12.38 -7.96 -0.88
CA SER A 91 11.60 -7.60 -2.07
C SER A 91 12.18 -8.20 -3.35
N ILE A 92 13.51 -8.26 -3.48
CA ILE A 92 14.18 -8.94 -4.61
C ILE A 92 13.91 -10.45 -4.56
N CYS A 93 14.12 -11.08 -3.41
CA CYS A 93 13.85 -12.52 -3.24
C CYS A 93 12.41 -12.88 -3.57
N LEU A 94 11.45 -12.10 -3.07
CA LEU A 94 10.04 -12.30 -3.37
C LEU A 94 9.73 -12.10 -4.85
N TYR A 95 10.29 -11.08 -5.48
CA TYR A 95 10.12 -10.90 -6.91
C TYR A 95 10.64 -12.08 -7.70
N ILE A 96 11.84 -12.59 -7.38
CA ILE A 96 12.43 -13.76 -8.03
C ILE A 96 11.54 -15.00 -7.83
N VAL A 97 11.13 -15.28 -6.59
CA VAL A 97 10.26 -16.41 -6.28
C VAL A 97 8.95 -16.34 -7.06
N LEU A 98 8.29 -15.18 -7.03
CA LEU A 98 7.00 -14.98 -7.72
C LEU A 98 7.13 -14.93 -9.23
N PHE A 99 8.26 -14.45 -9.77
CA PHE A 99 8.55 -14.48 -11.20
C PHE A 99 8.63 -15.91 -11.74
N PHE A 100 9.33 -16.80 -11.03
CA PHE A 100 9.40 -18.22 -11.38
C PHE A 100 8.12 -18.98 -11.04
N SER A 101 7.34 -18.53 -10.05
CA SER A 101 6.04 -19.09 -9.72
C SER A 101 4.91 -18.63 -10.65
N ALA A 102 5.14 -17.66 -11.53
CA ALA A 102 4.12 -17.12 -12.43
C ALA A 102 3.42 -18.19 -13.31
N PRO A 103 4.14 -19.19 -13.89
CA PRO A 103 3.48 -20.27 -14.61
C PRO A 103 2.59 -21.17 -13.72
N LEU A 104 2.96 -21.37 -12.44
CA LEU A 104 2.16 -22.13 -11.48
C LEU A 104 0.87 -21.38 -11.14
N ILE A 105 0.95 -20.05 -10.97
CA ILE A 105 -0.24 -19.20 -10.75
C ILE A 105 -1.17 -19.27 -11.96
N ALA A 106 -0.61 -19.17 -13.16
CA ALA A 106 -1.37 -19.27 -14.41
C ALA A 106 -2.05 -20.65 -14.55
N SER A 107 -1.35 -21.73 -14.25
CA SER A 107 -1.89 -23.09 -14.23
C SER A 107 -2.96 -23.28 -13.15
N PHE A 108 -2.79 -22.67 -11.97
CA PHE A 108 -3.78 -22.74 -10.90
C PHE A 108 -5.14 -22.13 -11.32
N TYR A 109 -5.11 -21.03 -12.07
CA TYR A 109 -6.35 -20.37 -12.54
C TYR A 109 -6.76 -20.77 -13.95
N ASP A 110 -6.01 -21.64 -14.64
CA ASP A 110 -6.21 -22.04 -16.04
C ASP A 110 -6.22 -20.83 -17.00
N ARG A 111 -5.30 -19.84 -16.77
CA ARG A 111 -5.21 -18.59 -17.53
C ARG A 111 -3.74 -18.24 -17.84
N GLN A 112 -3.35 -18.41 -19.10
CA GLN A 112 -1.97 -18.16 -19.56
C GLN A 112 -1.57 -16.68 -19.50
N GLU A 113 -2.53 -15.77 -19.63
CA GLU A 113 -2.31 -14.33 -19.55
C GLU A 113 -1.69 -13.89 -18.23
N LEU A 114 -1.96 -14.64 -17.15
CA LEU A 114 -1.43 -14.35 -15.81
C LEU A 114 0.08 -14.48 -15.71
N VAL A 115 0.76 -15.21 -16.60
CA VAL A 115 2.22 -15.38 -16.56
C VAL A 115 2.92 -14.02 -16.71
N ASN A 116 2.61 -13.30 -17.78
CA ASN A 116 3.25 -12.01 -18.04
C ASN A 116 2.66 -10.90 -17.16
N LEU A 117 1.35 -10.96 -16.91
CA LEU A 117 0.65 -10.00 -16.06
C LEU A 117 1.21 -10.00 -14.63
N SER A 118 1.39 -11.17 -14.03
CA SER A 118 1.96 -11.32 -12.69
C SER A 118 3.40 -10.79 -12.60
N ARG A 119 4.24 -11.09 -13.60
CA ARG A 119 5.62 -10.61 -13.65
C ARG A 119 5.71 -9.09 -13.62
N VAL A 120 4.81 -8.41 -14.35
CA VAL A 120 4.79 -6.94 -14.37
C VAL A 120 4.24 -6.36 -13.06
N ILE A 121 3.14 -6.90 -12.53
CA ILE A 121 2.57 -6.44 -11.26
C ILE A 121 3.58 -6.65 -10.11
N PHE A 122 4.23 -7.81 -10.06
CA PHE A 122 5.17 -8.13 -8.98
C PHE A 122 6.47 -7.33 -9.07
N ALA A 123 6.85 -6.79 -10.24
CA ALA A 123 7.98 -5.86 -10.35
C ALA A 123 7.80 -4.59 -9.47
N SER A 124 6.55 -4.22 -9.14
CA SER A 124 6.26 -3.13 -8.20
C SER A 124 6.85 -3.35 -6.80
N PHE A 125 7.08 -4.61 -6.40
CA PHE A 125 7.65 -4.95 -5.08
C PHE A 125 9.08 -4.43 -4.90
N LEU A 126 9.87 -4.37 -5.97
CA LEU A 126 11.21 -3.81 -5.94
C LEU A 126 11.17 -2.34 -5.50
N PHE A 127 10.23 -1.58 -6.06
CA PHE A 127 10.01 -0.19 -5.66
C PHE A 127 9.42 -0.06 -4.26
N SER A 128 8.53 -0.97 -3.86
CA SER A 128 7.94 -0.99 -2.51
C SER A 128 9.01 -1.20 -1.44
N GLY A 129 9.92 -2.16 -1.61
CA GLY A 129 11.01 -2.44 -0.66
C GLY A 129 11.93 -1.23 -0.48
N MET A 130 12.25 -0.55 -1.58
CA MET A 130 13.06 0.67 -1.55
C MET A 130 12.35 1.84 -0.84
N ALA A 131 11.03 1.91 -0.86
CA ALA A 131 10.26 3.04 -0.34
C ALA A 131 10.03 3.00 1.17
N ILE A 132 10.26 1.88 1.85
CA ILE A 132 9.92 1.69 3.27
C ILE A 132 10.61 2.72 4.16
N VAL A 133 11.91 2.82 4.09
CA VAL A 133 12.67 3.74 4.97
C VAL A 133 12.38 5.20 4.66
N PRO A 134 12.39 5.67 3.40
CA PRO A 134 11.95 7.02 3.08
C PRO A 134 10.53 7.35 3.59
N HIS A 135 9.61 6.40 3.51
CA HIS A 135 8.26 6.58 4.06
C HIS A 135 8.26 6.76 5.59
N VAL A 136 9.00 5.90 6.32
CA VAL A 136 9.11 5.99 7.78
C VAL A 136 9.74 7.33 8.21
N ILE A 137 10.77 7.80 7.50
CA ILE A 137 11.42 9.08 7.81
C ILE A 137 10.43 10.25 7.65
N LEU A 138 9.70 10.31 6.54
CA LEU A 138 8.69 11.35 6.32
C LEU A 138 7.59 11.30 7.38
N PHE A 139 7.18 10.09 7.79
CA PHE A 139 6.17 9.90 8.82
C PHE A 139 6.66 10.39 10.20
N LYS A 140 7.85 9.97 10.63
CA LYS A 140 8.45 10.39 11.90
C LYS A 140 8.70 11.90 11.97
N GLN A 141 9.02 12.52 10.84
CA GLN A 141 9.21 13.97 10.74
C GLN A 141 7.88 14.76 10.65
N LEU A 142 6.72 14.07 10.72
CA LEU A 142 5.40 14.67 10.58
C LEU A 142 5.24 15.46 9.26
N GLN A 143 5.93 15.05 8.20
CA GLN A 143 5.86 15.67 6.88
C GLN A 143 4.62 15.22 6.09
N VAL A 144 3.44 15.22 6.74
CA VAL A 144 2.16 14.75 6.16
C VAL A 144 1.83 15.50 4.87
N LYS A 145 2.08 16.82 4.82
CA LYS A 145 1.86 17.62 3.61
C LYS A 145 2.70 17.14 2.42
N MET A 146 3.94 16.73 2.67
CA MET A 146 4.83 16.25 1.61
C MET A 146 4.40 14.87 1.13
N GLN A 147 4.08 13.96 2.06
CA GLN A 147 3.51 12.65 1.71
C GLN A 147 2.23 12.80 0.88
N ALA A 148 1.31 13.69 1.32
CA ALA A 148 0.09 14.01 0.59
C ALA A 148 0.37 14.43 -0.87
N LYS A 149 1.33 15.32 -1.09
CA LYS A 149 1.72 15.77 -2.45
C LYS A 149 2.27 14.63 -3.28
N ILE A 150 3.13 13.79 -2.70
CA ILE A 150 3.72 12.63 -3.38
C ILE A 150 2.63 11.66 -3.81
N ASP A 151 1.74 11.29 -2.88
CA ASP A 151 0.70 10.29 -3.14
C ASP A 151 -0.34 10.78 -4.16
N VAL A 152 -0.75 12.05 -4.07
CA VAL A 152 -1.67 12.67 -5.05
C VAL A 152 -1.02 12.75 -6.44
N PHE A 153 0.25 13.16 -6.53
CA PHE A 153 0.95 13.25 -7.80
C PHE A 153 1.18 11.87 -8.42
N ALA A 154 1.59 10.88 -7.62
CA ALA A 154 1.75 9.50 -8.08
C ALA A 154 0.43 8.91 -8.57
N LEU A 155 -0.68 9.17 -7.86
CA LEU A 155 -2.01 8.73 -8.26
C LEU A 155 -2.46 9.40 -9.56
N PHE A 156 -2.21 10.69 -9.72
CA PHE A 156 -2.53 11.41 -10.94
C PHE A 156 -1.74 10.87 -12.13
N LEU A 157 -0.42 10.72 -11.99
CA LEU A 157 0.45 10.20 -13.04
C LEU A 157 0.06 8.77 -13.45
N SER A 158 -0.14 7.91 -12.48
CA SER A 158 -0.55 6.52 -12.73
C SER A 158 -1.96 6.43 -13.32
N GLY A 159 -2.88 7.25 -12.84
CA GLY A 159 -4.25 7.32 -13.37
C GLY A 159 -4.27 7.77 -14.83
N MET A 160 -3.51 8.81 -15.18
CA MET A 160 -3.34 9.24 -16.58
C MET A 160 -2.74 8.13 -17.45
N CYS A 161 -1.69 7.45 -16.96
CA CYS A 161 -1.09 6.32 -17.66
C CYS A 161 -2.11 5.19 -17.89
N GLY A 162 -2.87 4.81 -16.87
CA GLY A 162 -3.92 3.79 -16.99
C GLY A 162 -5.02 4.17 -18.00
N VAL A 163 -5.49 5.41 -17.95
CA VAL A 163 -6.49 5.93 -18.90
C VAL A 163 -5.97 5.91 -20.34
N LEU A 164 -4.73 6.37 -20.56
CA LEU A 164 -4.12 6.37 -21.90
C LEU A 164 -3.97 4.94 -22.44
N LEU A 165 -3.54 3.99 -21.63
CA LEU A 165 -3.42 2.60 -22.03
C LEU A 165 -4.80 1.96 -22.31
N ALA A 166 -5.81 2.22 -21.48
CA ALA A 166 -7.16 1.73 -21.72
C ALA A 166 -7.77 2.32 -22.99
N PHE A 167 -7.56 3.59 -23.27
CA PHE A 167 -7.99 4.24 -24.51
C PHE A 167 -7.35 3.62 -25.76
N ASN A 168 -6.09 3.18 -25.65
CA ASN A 168 -5.38 2.49 -26.74
C ASN A 168 -5.68 0.98 -26.80
N GLY A 169 -6.64 0.46 -26.03
CA GLY A 169 -7.08 -0.93 -26.11
C GLY A 169 -6.18 -1.95 -25.40
N PHE A 170 -5.30 -1.51 -24.48
CA PHE A 170 -4.41 -2.41 -23.74
C PHE A 170 -5.11 -3.24 -22.64
N ALA A 171 -6.45 -3.19 -22.54
CA ALA A 171 -7.26 -4.05 -21.67
C ALA A 171 -6.69 -4.14 -20.21
N TYR A 172 -6.53 -5.35 -19.65
CA TYR A 172 -5.99 -5.60 -18.31
C TYR A 172 -4.59 -5.03 -18.07
N TRP A 173 -3.79 -4.81 -19.11
CA TRP A 173 -2.48 -4.18 -18.99
C TRP A 173 -2.55 -2.74 -18.47
N ALA A 174 -3.64 -2.03 -18.79
CA ALA A 174 -3.87 -0.68 -18.28
C ALA A 174 -3.89 -0.66 -16.74
N LEU A 175 -4.55 -1.64 -16.12
CA LEU A 175 -4.62 -1.78 -14.65
C LEU A 175 -3.27 -2.19 -14.04
N ALA A 176 -2.57 -3.14 -14.68
CA ALA A 176 -1.28 -3.63 -14.20
C ALA A 176 -0.22 -2.54 -14.23
N ILE A 177 -0.11 -1.84 -15.35
CA ILE A 177 0.88 -0.76 -15.52
C ILE A 177 0.49 0.43 -14.63
N GLN A 178 -0.80 0.78 -14.52
CA GLN A 178 -1.26 1.82 -13.61
C GLN A 178 -0.80 1.55 -12.18
N SER A 179 -1.01 0.33 -11.64
CA SER A 179 -0.62 -0.02 -10.28
C SER A 179 0.90 0.03 -10.09
N THR A 180 1.66 -0.47 -11.07
CA THR A 180 3.13 -0.48 -11.02
C THR A 180 3.70 0.94 -11.11
N VAL A 181 3.16 1.79 -11.99
CA VAL A 181 3.56 3.21 -12.12
C VAL A 181 3.25 3.98 -10.86
N TYR A 182 2.11 3.71 -10.19
CA TYR A 182 1.79 4.33 -8.90
C TYR A 182 2.88 4.05 -7.86
N VAL A 183 3.20 2.78 -7.65
CA VAL A 183 4.20 2.37 -6.66
C VAL A 183 5.58 2.90 -7.02
N ALA A 184 5.98 2.80 -8.28
CA ALA A 184 7.28 3.28 -8.75
C ALA A 184 7.43 4.79 -8.58
N SER A 185 6.45 5.57 -9.04
CA SER A 185 6.48 7.04 -8.94
C SER A 185 6.45 7.51 -7.48
N ALA A 186 5.61 6.92 -6.64
CA ALA A 186 5.55 7.23 -5.21
C ALA A 186 6.89 6.91 -4.50
N SER A 187 7.52 5.79 -4.86
CA SER A 187 8.83 5.41 -4.34
C SER A 187 9.91 6.40 -4.75
N LEU A 188 10.02 6.69 -6.04
CA LEU A 188 11.02 7.62 -6.59
C LEU A 188 10.88 9.02 -6.00
N LEU A 189 9.66 9.53 -5.90
CA LEU A 189 9.40 10.85 -5.31
C LEU A 189 9.80 10.90 -3.82
N LYS A 190 9.54 9.84 -3.04
CA LYS A 190 10.00 9.76 -1.64
C LYS A 190 11.51 9.82 -1.54
N TRP A 191 12.22 9.12 -2.45
CA TRP A 191 13.67 9.17 -2.53
C TRP A 191 14.24 10.55 -2.92
N MET A 192 13.53 11.29 -3.76
CA MET A 192 13.96 12.66 -4.14
C MET A 192 13.81 13.65 -2.99
N VAL A 193 12.83 13.44 -2.11
CA VAL A 193 12.52 14.36 -1.01
C VAL A 193 13.33 14.08 0.24
N VAL A 194 13.60 12.80 0.54
CA VAL A 194 14.35 12.41 1.74
C VAL A 194 15.85 12.50 1.49
N SER A 195 16.57 13.18 2.40
CA SER A 195 18.04 13.34 2.31
C SER A 195 18.81 12.10 2.74
N TRP A 196 18.19 11.20 3.50
CA TRP A 196 18.83 9.97 3.97
C TRP A 196 19.21 9.06 2.78
N ARG A 197 20.39 8.45 2.89
CA ARG A 197 20.89 7.47 1.91
C ARG A 197 21.42 6.24 2.64
N PRO A 198 21.22 5.03 2.08
CA PRO A 198 21.74 3.80 2.67
C PRO A 198 23.27 3.79 2.60
N SER A 199 23.89 3.23 3.63
CA SER A 199 25.31 2.87 3.65
C SER A 199 25.48 1.35 3.43
N LEU A 200 26.66 0.91 3.06
CA LEU A 200 26.96 -0.52 2.91
C LEU A 200 27.24 -1.21 4.25
N ASP A 201 27.30 -0.44 5.35
CA ASP A 201 27.48 -0.99 6.70
C ASP A 201 26.20 -1.67 7.17
N PHE A 202 26.13 -2.98 6.98
CA PHE A 202 25.00 -3.77 7.42
C PHE A 202 25.22 -4.31 8.83
N SER A 203 24.27 -4.03 9.74
CA SER A 203 24.21 -4.62 11.08
C SER A 203 22.87 -5.34 11.27
N ILE A 204 22.94 -6.56 11.78
CA ILE A 204 21.75 -7.39 12.06
C ILE A 204 21.15 -7.10 13.45
N GLU A 205 21.90 -6.44 14.33
CA GLU A 205 21.49 -6.15 15.71
C GLU A 205 20.17 -5.36 15.80
N PRO A 206 19.95 -4.27 15.02
CA PRO A 206 18.69 -3.56 15.05
C PRO A 206 17.51 -4.44 14.63
N LEU A 207 17.72 -5.36 13.69
CA LEU A 207 16.65 -6.28 13.27
C LEU A 207 16.30 -7.26 14.38
N LYS A 208 17.28 -7.79 15.11
CA LYS A 208 17.05 -8.69 16.25
C LYS A 208 16.25 -8.00 17.35
N GLU A 209 16.57 -6.75 17.65
CA GLU A 209 15.85 -5.95 18.63
C GLU A 209 14.37 -5.75 18.26
N MET A 210 14.10 -5.43 16.98
CA MET A 210 12.76 -5.18 16.47
C MET A 210 11.96 -6.45 16.14
N PHE A 211 12.62 -7.62 16.04
CA PHE A 211 12.06 -8.87 15.56
C PHE A 211 10.84 -9.35 16.38
N PRO A 212 10.85 -9.40 17.74
CA PRO A 212 9.72 -9.91 18.50
C PRO A 212 8.42 -9.14 18.27
N PHE A 213 8.52 -7.82 18.09
CA PHE A 213 7.39 -6.96 17.76
C PHE A 213 6.94 -7.16 16.31
N SER A 214 7.89 -7.20 15.39
CA SER A 214 7.64 -7.32 13.95
C SER A 214 6.94 -8.62 13.59
N VAL A 215 7.34 -9.76 14.20
CA VAL A 215 6.72 -11.08 13.95
C VAL A 215 5.26 -11.12 14.38
N LYS A 216 4.90 -10.53 15.52
CA LYS A 216 3.51 -10.49 15.96
C LYS A 216 2.63 -9.75 14.98
N LEU A 217 3.07 -8.58 14.53
CA LEU A 217 2.36 -7.80 13.52
C LEU A 217 2.29 -8.53 12.17
N PHE A 218 3.39 -9.15 11.76
CA PHE A 218 3.46 -9.92 10.53
C PHE A 218 2.42 -11.04 10.51
N LEU A 219 2.35 -11.86 11.56
CA LEU A 219 1.37 -12.94 11.65
C LEU A 219 -0.06 -12.40 11.59
N THR A 220 -0.37 -11.37 12.37
CA THR A 220 -1.70 -10.74 12.34
C THR A 220 -2.07 -10.25 10.94
N ASN A 221 -1.14 -9.56 10.27
CA ASN A 221 -1.36 -9.02 8.94
C ASN A 221 -1.51 -10.10 7.86
N ILE A 222 -0.78 -11.23 7.97
CA ILE A 222 -0.93 -12.37 7.05
C ILE A 222 -2.35 -12.96 7.17
N PHE A 223 -2.81 -13.23 8.40
CA PHE A 223 -4.17 -13.75 8.61
C PHE A 223 -5.23 -12.79 8.05
N GLN A 224 -5.06 -11.51 8.30
CA GLN A 224 -5.96 -10.49 7.75
C GLN A 224 -5.94 -10.48 6.22
N GLN A 225 -4.77 -10.61 5.61
CA GLN A 225 -4.61 -10.60 4.16
C GLN A 225 -5.27 -11.83 3.50
N VAL A 226 -5.10 -13.01 4.11
CA VAL A 226 -5.80 -14.23 3.67
C VAL A 226 -7.31 -14.04 3.79
N ASN A 227 -7.79 -13.57 4.94
CA ASN A 227 -9.22 -13.34 5.17
C ASN A 227 -9.83 -12.36 4.15
N ASN A 228 -9.14 -11.26 3.85
CA ASN A 228 -9.61 -10.25 2.90
C ASN A 228 -9.65 -10.74 1.45
N ASN A 229 -8.84 -11.73 1.10
CA ASN A 229 -8.71 -12.19 -0.28
C ASN A 229 -9.25 -13.62 -0.54
N VAL A 230 -9.74 -14.31 0.49
CA VAL A 230 -10.22 -15.69 0.35
C VAL A 230 -11.33 -15.81 -0.72
N PHE A 231 -12.28 -14.87 -0.73
CA PHE A 231 -13.34 -14.87 -1.75
C PHE A 231 -12.81 -14.61 -3.16
N SER A 232 -11.79 -13.75 -3.30
CA SER A 232 -11.16 -13.51 -4.60
C SER A 232 -10.51 -14.78 -5.16
N VAL A 233 -9.85 -15.57 -4.30
CA VAL A 233 -9.27 -16.87 -4.70
C VAL A 233 -10.34 -17.87 -5.09
N LEU A 234 -11.36 -18.02 -4.25
CA LEU A 234 -12.46 -18.96 -4.51
C LEU A 234 -13.23 -18.61 -5.79
N LEU A 235 -13.58 -17.34 -5.98
CA LEU A 235 -14.30 -16.89 -7.17
C LEU A 235 -13.46 -17.04 -8.43
N GLY A 236 -12.17 -16.72 -8.37
CA GLY A 236 -11.26 -16.85 -9.50
C GLY A 236 -10.99 -18.30 -9.90
N LYS A 237 -10.94 -19.24 -8.92
CA LYS A 237 -10.70 -20.67 -9.20
C LYS A 237 -11.94 -21.45 -9.54
N LEU A 238 -13.05 -21.24 -8.79
CA LEU A 238 -14.26 -22.05 -8.92
C LEU A 238 -15.23 -21.54 -10.00
N TYR A 239 -15.13 -20.28 -10.36
CA TYR A 239 -15.98 -19.67 -11.39
C TYR A 239 -15.13 -19.20 -12.58
N ASN A 240 -15.01 -17.89 -12.77
CA ASN A 240 -14.22 -17.32 -13.88
C ASN A 240 -13.79 -15.87 -13.58
N ALA A 241 -12.94 -15.33 -14.47
CA ALA A 241 -12.43 -13.97 -14.34
C ALA A 241 -13.56 -12.91 -14.35
N ASN A 242 -14.62 -13.09 -15.13
CA ASN A 242 -15.73 -12.14 -15.17
C ASN A 242 -16.45 -12.01 -13.81
N VAL A 243 -16.78 -13.13 -13.16
CA VAL A 243 -17.42 -13.14 -11.83
C VAL A 243 -16.51 -12.47 -10.79
N LEU A 244 -15.22 -12.81 -10.80
CA LEU A 244 -14.25 -12.16 -9.92
C LEU A 244 -14.11 -10.68 -10.23
N GLY A 245 -14.19 -10.27 -11.50
CA GLY A 245 -14.14 -8.88 -11.91
C GLY A 245 -15.29 -8.05 -11.34
N TYR A 246 -16.53 -8.56 -11.43
CA TYR A 246 -17.70 -7.92 -10.81
C TYR A 246 -17.55 -7.82 -9.29
N TYR A 247 -17.10 -8.90 -8.64
CA TYR A 247 -16.83 -8.92 -7.20
C TYR A 247 -15.74 -7.87 -6.82
N SER A 248 -14.62 -7.85 -7.54
CA SER A 248 -13.50 -6.95 -7.27
C SER A 248 -13.91 -5.48 -7.41
N GLN A 249 -14.72 -5.16 -8.43
CA GLN A 249 -15.24 -3.80 -8.59
C GLN A 249 -16.23 -3.44 -7.50
N GLY A 250 -17.18 -4.32 -7.17
CA GLY A 250 -18.11 -4.10 -6.07
C GLY A 250 -17.41 -3.88 -4.74
N ASN A 251 -16.41 -4.72 -4.42
CA ASN A 251 -15.60 -4.60 -3.22
C ASN A 251 -14.79 -3.30 -3.18
N LYS A 252 -14.22 -2.89 -4.32
CA LYS A 252 -13.50 -1.61 -4.45
C LYS A 252 -14.41 -0.42 -4.10
N TRP A 253 -15.60 -0.35 -4.67
CA TRP A 253 -16.55 0.75 -4.43
C TRP A 253 -17.07 0.72 -3.00
N MET A 254 -17.38 -0.45 -2.46
CA MET A 254 -17.77 -0.62 -1.05
C MET A 254 -16.67 -0.13 -0.10
N THR A 255 -15.42 -0.52 -0.35
CA THR A 255 -14.27 -0.11 0.47
C THR A 255 -14.02 1.39 0.39
N MET A 256 -14.16 1.99 -0.79
CA MET A 256 -14.06 3.45 -0.97
C MET A 256 -15.13 4.18 -0.16
N GLY A 257 -16.39 3.76 -0.23
CA GLY A 257 -17.48 4.35 0.55
C GLY A 257 -17.30 4.14 2.05
N GLY A 258 -16.94 2.93 2.47
CA GLY A 258 -16.67 2.57 3.86
C GLY A 258 -15.50 3.36 4.47
N SER A 259 -14.43 3.57 3.71
CA SER A 259 -13.27 4.36 4.18
C SER A 259 -13.62 5.83 4.40
N MET A 260 -14.49 6.43 3.58
CA MET A 260 -14.98 7.79 3.81
C MET A 260 -15.73 7.89 5.13
N LEU A 261 -16.67 6.97 5.39
CA LEU A 261 -17.46 6.96 6.64
C LEU A 261 -16.57 6.72 7.86
N ASN A 262 -15.66 5.74 7.79
CA ASN A 262 -14.72 5.44 8.87
C ASN A 262 -13.80 6.64 9.17
N ASN A 263 -13.30 7.31 8.15
CA ASN A 263 -12.47 8.50 8.33
C ASN A 263 -13.25 9.66 8.95
N MET A 264 -14.52 9.85 8.57
CA MET A 264 -15.40 10.84 9.19
C MET A 264 -15.68 10.55 10.65
N ILE A 265 -16.01 9.29 10.99
CA ILE A 265 -16.26 8.86 12.37
C ILE A 265 -15.00 9.02 13.21
N ASN A 266 -13.85 8.51 12.72
CA ASN A 266 -12.59 8.57 13.47
C ASN A 266 -12.08 10.00 13.66
N SER A 267 -12.35 10.92 12.74
CA SER A 267 -11.96 12.32 12.87
C SER A 267 -12.68 13.03 14.03
N VAL A 268 -13.85 12.56 14.40
CA VAL A 268 -14.65 13.10 15.53
C VAL A 268 -14.47 12.25 16.78
N ALA A 269 -14.58 10.93 16.66
CA ALA A 269 -14.54 10.00 17.79
C ALA A 269 -13.17 10.03 18.51
N GLN A 270 -12.08 10.03 17.79
CA GLN A 270 -10.75 9.98 18.39
C GLN A 270 -10.42 11.20 19.26
N PRO A 271 -10.66 12.47 18.85
CA PRO A 271 -10.47 13.62 19.74
C PRO A 271 -11.39 13.60 20.95
N VAL A 272 -12.64 13.14 20.79
CA VAL A 272 -13.60 13.02 21.90
C VAL A 272 -13.13 12.00 22.92
N PHE A 273 -12.71 10.80 22.49
CA PHE A 273 -12.19 9.78 23.39
C PHE A 273 -10.95 10.23 24.15
N VAL A 274 -10.04 10.97 23.51
CA VAL A 274 -8.86 11.53 24.18
C VAL A 274 -9.26 12.55 25.25
N GLN A 275 -10.27 13.39 25.01
CA GLN A 275 -10.74 14.39 25.98
C GLN A 275 -11.47 13.77 27.18
N VAL A 276 -12.08 12.60 27.00
CA VAL A 276 -12.88 11.92 28.04
C VAL A 276 -12.07 10.80 28.72
N ASN A 277 -10.82 10.56 28.29
CA ASN A 277 -10.00 9.44 28.79
C ASN A 277 -9.75 9.49 30.32
N ASP A 278 -9.73 10.68 30.89
CA ASP A 278 -9.49 10.89 32.33
C ASP A 278 -10.79 10.96 33.17
N ASP A 279 -11.98 10.85 32.55
CA ASP A 279 -13.28 10.96 33.23
C ASP A 279 -14.14 9.74 32.94
N LEU A 280 -14.07 8.76 33.86
CA LEU A 280 -14.77 7.47 33.80
C LEU A 280 -16.31 7.61 33.79
N GLU A 281 -16.88 8.70 34.33
CA GLU A 281 -18.32 8.95 34.31
C GLU A 281 -18.81 9.45 32.92
N ARG A 282 -17.99 10.19 32.20
CA ARG A 282 -18.28 10.63 30.83
C ARG A 282 -18.01 9.58 29.74
N GLN A 283 -17.30 8.50 30.09
CA GLN A 283 -17.06 7.37 29.18
C GLN A 283 -18.26 6.41 29.12
N ARG A 284 -19.18 6.48 30.07
CA ARG A 284 -20.44 5.70 30.10
C ARG A 284 -21.59 6.48 29.48
#